data_b2635eafd36db22cef116efdd350e8e7
#
_entry.id   b2635eafd36db22cef116efdd350e8e7
#
_cell.length_a   1.000
_cell.length_b   1.000
_cell.length_c   1.000
_cell.angle_alpha   90.00
_cell.angle_beta   90.00
_cell.angle_gamma   90.00
#
_symmetry.space_group_name_H-M   'P 1'
#
loop_
_entity.id
_entity.type
_entity.pdbx_description
1 polymer ?
#
loop_
_entity_poly.entity_id
_entity_poly.type
_entity_poly.pdbx_seq_one_letter_code
_entity_poly.pdbx_strand_id
1 'polypeptide(L)'
;PGAIGALTQEKHLTLGIALKLGKMISERYPDIRVVYTRTKDVPVELNKRGKIANDCKADLFISIHINSCKTPSVRGLETYVLGSTRNKENLEVAMKENAVIRHEKDYEKNYAGFDPTSPESYIIFSLMQNIHQEKSLELAGAVQEEMVKATNHKD
;
A
#
# COMPACT_ATOMS: atom_id res chain seq x y z
N PRO A 1 14.04 -2.61 0.37
CA PRO A 1 14.04 -3.79 -0.54
C PRO A 1 12.74 -4.57 -0.48
N GLY A 2 11.93 -4.45 0.58
CA GLY A 2 10.74 -5.24 0.80
C GLY A 2 11.09 -6.69 1.18
N ALA A 3 10.10 -7.59 1.13
CA ALA A 3 10.30 -9.00 1.40
C ALA A 3 11.25 -9.65 0.38
N ILE A 4 12.08 -10.57 0.88
CA ILE A 4 13.04 -11.33 0.05
C ILE A 4 12.53 -12.76 -0.03
N GLY A 5 12.11 -13.17 -1.21
CA GLY A 5 11.73 -14.55 -1.51
C GLY A 5 12.88 -15.39 -2.06
N ALA A 6 12.65 -16.68 -2.25
CA ALA A 6 13.66 -17.61 -2.76
C ALA A 6 14.08 -17.30 -4.22
N LEU A 7 13.18 -16.77 -5.04
CA LEU A 7 13.40 -16.55 -6.47
C LEU A 7 13.50 -15.06 -6.84
N THR A 8 12.90 -14.17 -6.03
CA THR A 8 12.83 -12.74 -6.35
C THR A 8 12.58 -11.91 -5.11
N GLN A 9 12.65 -10.60 -5.25
CA GLN A 9 12.36 -9.64 -4.18
C GLN A 9 11.03 -8.94 -4.47
N GLU A 10 10.29 -8.60 -3.41
CA GLU A 10 9.03 -7.87 -3.50
C GLU A 10 9.12 -6.64 -4.41
N LYS A 11 10.18 -5.84 -4.27
CA LYS A 11 10.36 -4.61 -5.05
C LYS A 11 10.32 -4.79 -6.57
N HIS A 12 10.74 -5.95 -7.09
CA HIS A 12 10.71 -6.24 -8.53
C HIS A 12 9.31 -6.60 -8.98
N LEU A 13 8.62 -7.44 -8.20
CA LEU A 13 7.26 -7.87 -8.51
C LEU A 13 6.27 -6.70 -8.42
N THR A 14 6.33 -5.91 -7.35
CA THR A 14 5.44 -4.75 -7.16
C THR A 14 5.65 -3.69 -8.23
N LEU A 15 6.90 -3.47 -8.67
CA LEU A 15 7.17 -2.56 -9.80
C LEU A 15 6.56 -3.09 -11.10
N GLY A 16 6.75 -4.37 -11.41
CA GLY A 16 6.20 -5.00 -12.61
C GLY A 16 4.67 -4.96 -12.64
N ILE A 17 4.03 -5.26 -11.52
CA ILE A 17 2.57 -5.21 -11.38
C ILE A 17 2.07 -3.77 -11.55
N ALA A 18 2.69 -2.79 -10.88
CA ALA A 18 2.28 -1.39 -10.96
C ALA A 18 2.38 -0.84 -12.39
N LEU A 19 3.47 -1.11 -13.08
CA LEU A 19 3.65 -0.65 -14.47
C LEU A 19 2.63 -1.30 -15.41
N LYS A 20 2.36 -2.59 -15.25
CA LYS A 20 1.36 -3.31 -16.05
C LYS A 20 -0.05 -2.80 -15.77
N LEU A 21 -0.41 -2.63 -14.50
CA LEU A 21 -1.71 -2.10 -14.09
C LEU A 21 -1.93 -0.69 -14.66
N GLY A 22 -0.97 0.20 -14.48
CA GLY A 22 -1.10 1.56 -14.98
C GLY A 22 -1.18 1.65 -16.51
N LYS A 23 -0.45 0.77 -17.23
CA LYS A 23 -0.59 0.64 -18.69
C LYS A 23 -2.01 0.23 -19.07
N MET A 24 -2.56 -0.81 -18.42
CA MET A 24 -3.91 -1.29 -18.70
C MET A 24 -4.98 -0.22 -18.41
N ILE A 25 -4.82 0.54 -17.32
CA ILE A 25 -5.72 1.66 -16.99
C ILE A 25 -5.66 2.72 -18.09
N SER A 26 -4.46 3.17 -18.49
CA SER A 26 -4.31 4.21 -19.50
C SER A 26 -4.82 3.79 -20.89
N GLU A 27 -4.70 2.51 -21.23
CA GLU A 27 -5.22 1.98 -22.50
C GLU A 27 -6.76 1.85 -22.49
N ARG A 28 -7.34 1.49 -21.34
CA ARG A 28 -8.78 1.28 -21.21
C ARG A 28 -9.55 2.56 -20.93
N TYR A 29 -8.94 3.48 -20.19
CA TYR A 29 -9.53 4.71 -19.71
C TYR A 29 -8.61 5.90 -20.00
N PRO A 30 -8.61 6.45 -21.23
CA PRO A 30 -7.68 7.53 -21.65
C PRO A 30 -7.81 8.80 -20.82
N ASP A 31 -8.96 9.05 -20.21
CA ASP A 31 -9.20 10.22 -19.37
C ASP A 31 -8.60 10.10 -17.97
N ILE A 32 -8.13 8.90 -17.57
CA ILE A 32 -7.49 8.68 -16.29
C ILE A 32 -5.98 8.93 -16.41
N ARG A 33 -5.49 9.93 -15.68
CA ARG A 33 -4.06 10.19 -15.56
C ARG A 33 -3.42 9.27 -14.54
N VAL A 34 -2.54 8.37 -14.99
CA VAL A 34 -1.76 7.51 -14.10
C VAL A 34 -0.42 8.18 -13.78
N VAL A 35 -0.10 8.27 -12.49
CA VAL A 35 1.17 8.77 -11.97
C VAL A 35 1.84 7.69 -11.13
N TYR A 36 3.10 7.39 -11.40
CA TYR A 36 3.86 6.40 -10.65
C TYR A 36 4.77 7.07 -9.62
N THR A 37 4.87 6.48 -8.44
CA THR A 37 5.87 6.92 -7.45
C THR A 37 7.29 6.53 -7.87
N ARG A 38 7.43 5.47 -8.66
CA ARG A 38 8.69 5.07 -9.33
C ARG A 38 8.40 4.28 -10.60
N THR A 39 9.28 4.37 -11.57
CA THR A 39 9.24 3.59 -12.82
C THR A 39 10.49 2.73 -13.01
N LYS A 40 11.44 2.80 -12.07
CA LYS A 40 12.71 2.06 -12.08
C LYS A 40 12.96 1.46 -10.69
N ASP A 41 13.96 0.59 -10.57
CA ASP A 41 14.37 0.02 -9.29
C ASP A 41 15.21 1.04 -8.49
N VAL A 42 14.53 2.08 -8.01
CA VAL A 42 15.08 3.11 -7.14
C VAL A 42 14.28 3.19 -5.84
N PRO A 43 14.93 3.48 -4.70
CA PRO A 43 14.21 3.71 -3.45
C PRO A 43 13.45 5.04 -3.50
N VAL A 44 12.23 5.03 -2.98
CA VAL A 44 11.44 6.24 -2.74
C VAL A 44 10.93 6.16 -1.31
N GLU A 45 11.30 7.14 -0.49
CA GLU A 45 10.86 7.27 0.90
C GLU A 45 9.32 7.33 0.99
N LEU A 46 8.73 6.81 2.07
CA LEU A 46 7.27 6.69 2.17
C LEU A 46 6.59 8.06 2.17
N ASN A 47 7.14 9.05 2.88
CA ASN A 47 6.64 10.42 2.88
C ASN A 47 6.59 11.02 1.47
N LYS A 48 7.59 10.72 0.63
CA LYS A 48 7.65 11.22 -0.75
C LYS A 48 6.57 10.58 -1.62
N ARG A 49 6.16 9.34 -1.35
CA ARG A 49 5.08 8.69 -2.10
C ARG A 49 3.74 9.40 -1.88
N GLY A 50 3.39 9.69 -0.62
CA GLY A 50 2.21 10.47 -0.29
C GLY A 50 2.29 11.89 -0.86
N LYS A 51 3.47 12.53 -0.78
CA LYS A 51 3.68 13.86 -1.34
C LYS A 51 3.45 13.89 -2.85
N ILE A 52 3.93 12.90 -3.62
CA ILE A 52 3.69 12.80 -5.06
C ILE A 52 2.19 12.76 -5.34
N ALA A 53 1.42 11.96 -4.60
CA ALA A 53 -0.03 11.88 -4.76
C ALA A 53 -0.72 13.22 -4.47
N ASN A 54 -0.33 13.88 -3.39
CA ASN A 54 -0.88 15.19 -3.01
C ASN A 54 -0.53 16.30 -4.02
N ASP A 55 0.73 16.37 -4.46
CA ASP A 55 1.20 17.38 -5.41
C ASP A 55 0.50 17.25 -6.78
N CYS A 56 0.18 16.03 -7.19
CA CYS A 56 -0.56 15.80 -8.44
C CYS A 56 -2.10 15.81 -8.26
N LYS A 57 -2.59 16.07 -7.04
CA LYS A 57 -4.01 16.06 -6.67
C LYS A 57 -4.70 14.75 -7.09
N ALA A 58 -4.09 13.63 -6.72
CA ALA A 58 -4.62 12.32 -7.07
C ALA A 58 -5.95 12.05 -6.33
N ASP A 59 -6.93 11.55 -7.07
CA ASP A 59 -8.23 11.11 -6.52
C ASP A 59 -8.12 9.77 -5.82
N LEU A 60 -7.13 8.94 -6.21
CA LEU A 60 -6.89 7.61 -5.69
C LEU A 60 -5.39 7.33 -5.56
N PHE A 61 -4.98 6.74 -4.45
CA PHE A 61 -3.65 6.22 -4.23
C PHE A 61 -3.71 4.71 -4.02
N ILE A 62 -2.98 3.95 -4.85
CA ILE A 62 -2.89 2.49 -4.75
C ILE A 62 -1.47 2.10 -4.39
N SER A 63 -1.31 1.34 -3.31
CA SER A 63 -0.05 0.72 -2.92
C SER A 63 -0.11 -0.79 -3.17
N ILE A 64 0.93 -1.34 -3.77
CA ILE A 64 1.02 -2.77 -4.10
C ILE A 64 2.13 -3.37 -3.26
N HIS A 65 1.78 -4.38 -2.47
CA HIS A 65 2.69 -5.11 -1.60
C HIS A 65 2.66 -6.61 -1.88
N ILE A 66 3.71 -7.30 -1.48
CA ILE A 66 3.78 -8.77 -1.46
C ILE A 66 4.30 -9.16 -0.09
N ASN A 67 3.36 -9.48 0.78
CA ASN A 67 3.65 -9.83 2.16
C ASN A 67 4.40 -11.16 2.24
N SER A 68 5.31 -11.26 3.20
CA SER A 68 5.97 -12.51 3.54
C SER A 68 5.28 -13.18 4.74
N CYS A 69 5.10 -14.50 4.64
CA CYS A 69 4.63 -15.32 5.75
C CYS A 69 5.66 -16.39 6.11
N LYS A 70 5.77 -16.72 7.41
CA LYS A 70 6.65 -17.80 7.88
C LYS A 70 6.12 -19.19 7.53
N THR A 71 4.81 -19.30 7.30
CA THR A 71 4.13 -20.55 6.99
C THR A 71 3.95 -20.66 5.48
N PRO A 72 4.68 -21.57 4.79
CA PRO A 72 4.66 -21.66 3.31
C PRO A 72 3.31 -22.03 2.70
N SER A 73 2.40 -22.61 3.48
CA SER A 73 1.06 -22.99 3.02
C SER A 73 0.07 -21.82 3.01
N VAL A 74 0.39 -20.73 3.69
CA VAL A 74 -0.47 -19.52 3.69
C VAL A 74 -0.35 -18.84 2.34
N ARG A 75 -1.48 -18.72 1.67
CA ARG A 75 -1.61 -18.05 0.36
C ARG A 75 -2.94 -17.31 0.34
N GLY A 76 -2.99 -16.21 -0.34
CA GLY A 76 -4.21 -15.42 -0.48
C GLY A 76 -3.93 -14.06 -1.04
N LEU A 77 -4.99 -13.27 -1.10
CA LEU A 77 -4.99 -11.89 -1.55
C LEU A 77 -5.75 -11.06 -0.51
N GLU A 78 -5.20 -9.94 -0.17
CA GLU A 78 -5.77 -9.05 0.83
C GLU A 78 -5.79 -7.63 0.29
N THR A 79 -6.91 -6.93 0.48
CA THR A 79 -7.04 -5.52 0.13
C THR A 79 -7.25 -4.71 1.38
N TYR A 80 -6.36 -3.77 1.63
CA TYR A 80 -6.38 -2.90 2.80
C TYR A 80 -6.85 -1.49 2.42
N VAL A 81 -7.61 -0.87 3.29
CA VAL A 81 -7.93 0.56 3.22
C VAL A 81 -7.33 1.28 4.41
N LEU A 82 -6.92 2.53 4.19
CA LEU A 82 -6.50 3.39 5.27
C LEU A 82 -7.72 3.76 6.13
N GLY A 83 -7.65 3.49 7.43
CA GLY A 83 -8.77 3.75 8.34
C GLY A 83 -8.52 3.18 9.73
N SER A 84 -9.58 3.08 10.54
CA SER A 84 -9.52 2.53 11.89
C SER A 84 -9.15 1.04 11.85
N THR A 85 -7.95 0.72 12.33
CA THR A 85 -7.51 -0.67 12.52
C THR A 85 -8.21 -1.25 13.76
N ARG A 86 -9.37 -1.88 13.55
CA ARG A 86 -10.10 -2.59 14.62
C ARG A 86 -9.55 -3.99 14.87
N ASN A 87 -8.73 -4.50 13.98
CA ASN A 87 -8.17 -5.83 13.99
C ASN A 87 -6.67 -5.77 14.30
N LYS A 88 -6.22 -6.59 15.24
CA LYS A 88 -4.81 -6.65 15.67
C LYS A 88 -3.88 -7.08 14.54
N GLU A 89 -4.32 -8.04 13.72
CA GLU A 89 -3.55 -8.54 12.59
C GLU A 89 -3.29 -7.44 11.55
N ASN A 90 -4.31 -6.64 11.23
CA ASN A 90 -4.17 -5.52 10.30
C ASN A 90 -3.23 -4.44 10.84
N LEU A 91 -3.26 -4.21 12.16
CA LEU A 91 -2.34 -3.28 12.81
C LEU A 91 -0.89 -3.79 12.71
N GLU A 92 -0.65 -5.08 12.97
CA GLU A 92 0.68 -5.69 12.84
C GLU A 92 1.24 -5.60 11.42
N VAL A 93 0.40 -5.79 10.40
CA VAL A 93 0.79 -5.57 8.99
C VAL A 93 1.18 -4.11 8.75
N ALA A 94 0.34 -3.17 9.17
CA ALA A 94 0.61 -1.75 9.01
C ALA A 94 1.91 -1.32 9.72
N MET A 95 2.14 -1.80 10.94
CA MET A 95 3.37 -1.53 11.70
C MET A 95 4.61 -2.10 10.99
N LYS A 96 4.51 -3.32 10.46
CA LYS A 96 5.60 -3.97 9.71
C LYS A 96 5.96 -3.18 8.44
N GLU A 97 4.97 -2.80 7.65
CA GLU A 97 5.17 -2.04 6.41
C GLU A 97 5.74 -0.64 6.67
N ASN A 98 5.31 0.01 7.75
CA ASN A 98 5.77 1.35 8.10
C ASN A 98 7.07 1.38 8.93
N ALA A 99 7.57 0.25 9.41
CA ALA A 99 8.81 0.20 10.21
C ALA A 99 10.02 0.82 9.49
N VAL A 100 10.02 0.81 8.16
CA VAL A 100 11.08 1.42 7.33
C VAL A 100 11.20 2.93 7.50
N ILE A 101 10.14 3.61 7.95
CA ILE A 101 10.13 5.07 8.23
C ILE A 101 11.28 5.46 9.18
N ARG A 102 11.59 4.63 10.16
CA ARG A 102 12.68 4.90 11.14
C ARG A 102 14.08 4.97 10.51
N HIS A 103 14.24 4.46 9.31
CA HIS A 103 15.50 4.52 8.55
C HIS A 103 15.53 5.72 7.58
N GLU A 104 14.46 6.49 7.49
CA GLU A 104 14.41 7.68 6.65
C GLU A 104 15.03 8.86 7.40
N LYS A 105 15.71 9.74 6.65
CA LYS A 105 16.33 10.94 7.21
C LYS A 105 15.26 11.89 7.76
N ASP A 106 15.50 12.43 8.96
CA ASP A 106 14.60 13.40 9.62
C ASP A 106 13.15 12.88 9.78
N TYR A 107 12.97 11.57 10.00
CA TYR A 107 11.64 10.96 10.02
C TYR A 107 10.70 11.59 11.05
N GLU A 108 11.18 11.92 12.26
CA GLU A 108 10.37 12.53 13.32
C GLU A 108 9.70 13.84 12.85
N LYS A 109 10.45 14.66 12.12
CA LYS A 109 9.98 15.92 11.55
C LYS A 109 9.03 15.68 10.36
N ASN A 110 9.40 14.75 9.48
CA ASN A 110 8.65 14.49 8.24
C ASN A 110 7.29 13.82 8.49
N TYR A 111 7.14 13.13 9.61
CA TYR A 111 5.91 12.41 9.99
C TYR A 111 5.21 13.03 11.21
N ALA A 112 5.53 14.28 11.57
CA ALA A 112 4.87 15.04 12.64
C ALA A 112 4.76 14.25 13.97
N GLY A 113 5.81 13.52 14.33
CA GLY A 113 5.87 12.73 15.56
C GLY A 113 5.14 11.37 15.48
N PHE A 114 4.68 10.94 14.30
CA PHE A 114 4.13 9.60 14.14
C PHE A 114 5.20 8.54 14.42
N ASP A 115 4.94 7.66 15.39
CA ASP A 115 5.78 6.51 15.70
C ASP A 115 5.21 5.25 15.01
N PRO A 116 5.91 4.69 14.00
CA PRO A 116 5.45 3.50 13.30
C PRO A 116 5.46 2.22 14.15
N THR A 117 5.99 2.29 15.37
CA THR A 117 6.02 1.16 16.31
C THR A 117 4.99 1.29 17.45
N SER A 118 4.27 2.41 17.54
CA SER A 118 3.24 2.68 18.55
C SER A 118 1.83 2.46 17.99
N PRO A 119 1.04 1.51 18.53
CA PRO A 119 -0.37 1.35 18.20
C PRO A 119 -1.19 2.64 18.35
N GLU A 120 -0.87 3.46 19.36
CA GLU A 120 -1.56 4.71 19.66
C GLU A 120 -1.41 5.71 18.51
N SER A 121 -0.22 5.76 17.88
CA SER A 121 0.01 6.60 16.71
C SER A 121 -0.93 6.24 15.55
N TYR A 122 -1.19 4.95 15.33
CA TYR A 122 -2.14 4.50 14.29
C TYR A 122 -3.59 4.86 14.62
N ILE A 123 -3.98 4.81 15.89
CA ILE A 123 -5.33 5.20 16.33
C ILE A 123 -5.55 6.68 16.06
N ILE A 124 -4.62 7.54 16.49
CA ILE A 124 -4.71 9.00 16.28
C ILE A 124 -4.76 9.31 14.78
N PHE A 125 -3.87 8.68 14.00
CA PHE A 125 -3.79 8.90 12.55
C PHE A 125 -5.08 8.46 11.83
N SER A 126 -5.69 7.34 12.24
CA SER A 126 -6.92 6.83 11.65
C SER A 126 -8.12 7.76 11.88
N LEU A 127 -8.16 8.45 13.01
CA LEU A 127 -9.24 9.41 13.30
C LEU A 127 -9.21 10.63 12.35
N MET A 128 -8.04 10.96 11.80
CA MET A 128 -7.86 12.09 10.87
C MET A 128 -8.22 11.73 9.43
N GLN A 129 -8.39 10.45 9.07
CA GLN A 129 -8.49 9.95 7.69
C GLN A 129 -9.91 9.59 7.22
N ASN A 130 -10.95 9.86 8.03
CA ASN A 130 -12.30 9.31 7.80
C ASN A 130 -13.08 9.85 6.59
N ILE A 131 -12.64 10.93 5.94
CA ILE A 131 -13.46 11.63 4.92
C ILE A 131 -13.70 10.79 3.65
N HIS A 132 -12.80 9.88 3.30
CA HIS A 132 -12.88 9.06 2.07
C HIS A 132 -13.03 7.56 2.33
N GLN A 133 -13.28 7.16 3.58
CA GLN A 133 -13.26 5.75 3.97
C GLN A 133 -14.32 4.92 3.26
N GLU A 134 -15.53 5.44 3.10
CA GLU A 134 -16.63 4.72 2.44
C GLU A 134 -16.29 4.36 0.98
N LYS A 135 -15.84 5.33 0.19
CA LYS A 135 -15.41 5.08 -1.20
C LYS A 135 -14.21 4.15 -1.30
N SER A 136 -13.29 4.24 -0.34
CA SER A 136 -12.13 3.35 -0.28
C SER A 136 -12.54 1.91 0.02
N LEU A 137 -13.50 1.70 0.91
CA LEU A 137 -14.05 0.37 1.23
C LEU A 137 -14.82 -0.23 0.05
N GLU A 138 -15.62 0.57 -0.66
CA GLU A 138 -16.34 0.13 -1.85
C GLU A 138 -15.37 -0.34 -2.94
N LEU A 139 -14.35 0.47 -3.24
CA LEU A 139 -13.33 0.11 -4.23
C LEU A 139 -12.54 -1.12 -3.79
N ALA A 140 -12.12 -1.19 -2.51
CA ALA A 140 -11.37 -2.32 -1.99
C ALA A 140 -12.16 -3.62 -2.07
N GLY A 141 -13.47 -3.58 -1.76
CA GLY A 141 -14.35 -4.74 -1.90
C GLY A 141 -14.44 -5.22 -3.35
N ALA A 142 -14.63 -4.31 -4.30
CA ALA A 142 -14.67 -4.64 -5.72
C ALA A 142 -13.33 -5.22 -6.22
N VAL A 143 -12.20 -4.65 -5.81
CA VAL A 143 -10.86 -5.15 -6.16
C VAL A 143 -10.64 -6.55 -5.58
N GLN A 144 -10.97 -6.75 -4.30
CA GLN A 144 -10.82 -8.05 -3.64
C GLN A 144 -11.63 -9.14 -4.35
N GLU A 145 -12.89 -8.86 -4.65
CA GLU A 145 -13.79 -9.80 -5.36
C GLU A 145 -13.22 -10.21 -6.72
N GLU A 146 -12.78 -9.25 -7.53
CA GLU A 146 -12.22 -9.53 -8.85
C GLU A 146 -10.86 -10.25 -8.79
N MET A 147 -10.01 -9.94 -7.80
CA MET A 147 -8.75 -10.63 -7.59
C MET A 147 -8.97 -12.10 -7.20
N VAL A 148 -9.92 -12.38 -6.30
CA VAL A 148 -10.29 -13.75 -5.91
C VAL A 148 -10.83 -14.53 -7.12
N LYS A 149 -11.71 -13.95 -7.92
CA LYS A 149 -12.23 -14.59 -9.15
C LYS A 149 -11.10 -14.89 -10.15
N ALA A 150 -10.20 -13.93 -10.38
CA ALA A 150 -9.13 -14.07 -11.36
C ALA A 150 -8.06 -15.10 -10.98
N THR A 151 -7.81 -15.29 -9.68
CA THR A 151 -6.73 -16.15 -9.19
C THR A 151 -7.23 -17.50 -8.65
N ASN A 152 -8.53 -17.63 -8.45
CA ASN A 152 -9.16 -18.79 -7.78
C ASN A 152 -8.60 -19.05 -6.37
N HIS A 153 -8.05 -18.01 -5.73
CA HIS A 153 -7.65 -18.03 -4.34
C HIS A 153 -8.80 -17.48 -3.49
N LYS A 154 -9.11 -18.22 -2.41
CA LYS A 154 -10.06 -17.72 -1.39
C LYS A 154 -9.37 -16.70 -0.48
N ASP A 155 -10.19 -15.84 0.11
CA ASP A 155 -9.79 -15.01 1.25
C ASP A 155 -9.29 -15.86 2.40
#